data_6284a31613dbf8146499b1db68349ad3
#
_entry.id   6284a31613dbf8146499b1db68349ad3
#
_cell.length_a   1.000
_cell.length_b   1.000
_cell.length_c   1.000
_cell.angle_alpha   90.00
_cell.angle_beta   90.00
_cell.angle_gamma   90.00
#
_symmetry.space_group_name_H-M   'P 1'
#
loop_
_entity.id
_entity.type
_entity.pdbx_description
1 polymer ?
#
loop_
_entity_poly.entity_id
_entity_poly.type
_entity_poly.pdbx_seq_one_letter_code
_entity_poly.pdbx_strand_id
1 'polypeptide(L)'
;MGENLALNLERNGFSVTGFDLDANKCTSFAKRTEGLQACAANSLAELVANLQLPRRVWLMVPAGAPVDAVLNELRTLLSAGDVVIDGGNTLYRDTQRRIDSLEGTGILFVGAGVSGGEEGALHGPALMPGGSPEAWP
;
A
#
# COMPACT_ATOMS: atom_id res chain seq x y z
N MET A 1 7.73 -4.46 8.64
CA MET A 1 6.59 -5.21 8.04
C MET A 1 6.40 -4.89 6.55
N GLY A 2 6.33 -3.65 6.15
CA GLY A 2 6.08 -3.28 4.74
C GLY A 2 7.10 -3.84 3.76
N GLU A 3 8.39 -3.79 4.08
CA GLU A 3 9.45 -4.37 3.26
C GLU A 3 9.29 -5.90 3.12
N ASN A 4 8.97 -6.61 4.20
CA ASN A 4 8.77 -8.05 4.16
C ASN A 4 7.53 -8.44 3.35
N LEU A 5 6.45 -7.65 3.43
CA LEU A 5 5.28 -7.84 2.60
C LEU A 5 5.59 -7.61 1.11
N ALA A 6 6.40 -6.59 0.79
CA ALA A 6 6.85 -6.32 -0.57
C ALA A 6 7.65 -7.49 -1.16
N LEU A 7 8.57 -8.07 -0.37
CA LEU A 7 9.33 -9.25 -0.76
C LEU A 7 8.46 -10.49 -0.93
N ASN A 8 7.42 -10.64 -0.10
CA ASN A 8 6.45 -11.72 -0.23
C ASN A 8 5.68 -11.60 -1.55
N LEU A 9 5.17 -10.41 -1.86
CA LEU A 9 4.46 -10.15 -3.11
C LEU A 9 5.34 -10.44 -4.33
N GLU A 10 6.60 -9.99 -4.30
CA GLU A 10 7.56 -10.25 -5.39
C GLU A 10 7.79 -11.75 -5.59
N ARG A 11 8.01 -12.52 -4.51
CA ARG A 11 8.16 -13.98 -4.60
C ARG A 11 6.94 -14.68 -5.18
N ASN A 12 5.77 -14.11 -5.05
CA ASN A 12 4.52 -14.60 -5.62
C ASN A 12 4.25 -14.06 -7.03
N GLY A 13 5.24 -13.45 -7.67
CA GLY A 13 5.19 -13.06 -9.08
C GLY A 13 4.63 -11.67 -9.36
N PHE A 14 4.47 -10.83 -8.34
CA PHE A 14 4.03 -9.45 -8.51
C PHE A 14 5.24 -8.52 -8.70
N SER A 15 5.13 -7.56 -9.61
CA SER A 15 6.06 -6.43 -9.67
C SER A 15 5.73 -5.43 -8.56
N VAL A 16 6.73 -5.02 -7.78
CA VAL A 16 6.53 -4.19 -6.58
C VAL A 16 7.39 -2.94 -6.63
N THR A 17 6.80 -1.79 -6.33
CA THR A 17 7.53 -0.55 -6.07
C THR A 17 7.34 -0.15 -4.62
N GLY A 18 8.44 0.02 -3.88
CA GLY A 18 8.45 0.42 -2.46
C GLY A 18 8.88 1.86 -2.28
N PHE A 19 8.27 2.56 -1.33
CA PHE A 19 8.64 3.90 -0.89
C PHE A 19 8.53 4.02 0.63
N ASP A 20 9.48 4.70 1.25
CA ASP A 20 9.44 5.09 2.66
C ASP A 20 9.97 6.54 2.79
N LEU A 21 9.49 7.28 3.78
CA LEU A 21 10.01 8.63 4.08
C LEU A 21 11.48 8.60 4.53
N ASP A 22 11.94 7.48 5.07
CA ASP A 22 13.34 7.26 5.41
C ASP A 22 14.12 6.77 4.17
N ALA A 23 14.94 7.66 3.61
CA ALA A 23 15.76 7.37 2.44
C ALA A 23 16.72 6.18 2.64
N ASN A 24 17.15 5.90 3.89
CA ASN A 24 18.01 4.75 4.18
C ASN A 24 17.25 3.43 3.96
N LYS A 25 15.96 3.40 4.30
CA LYS A 25 15.10 2.23 4.03
C LYS A 25 14.92 2.02 2.53
N CYS A 26 14.68 3.08 1.77
CA CYS A 26 14.59 2.98 0.31
C CYS A 26 15.91 2.45 -0.29
N THR A 27 17.05 2.93 0.16
CA THR A 27 18.37 2.46 -0.27
C THR A 27 18.60 1.00 0.11
N SER A 28 18.21 0.60 1.32
CA SER A 28 18.32 -0.80 1.78
C SER A 28 17.42 -1.71 0.94
N PHE A 29 16.18 -1.30 0.70
CA PHE A 29 15.24 -2.06 -0.13
C PHE A 29 15.75 -2.23 -1.56
N ALA A 30 16.26 -1.16 -2.19
CA ALA A 30 16.83 -1.22 -3.52
C ALA A 30 17.99 -2.24 -3.63
N LYS A 31 18.86 -2.29 -2.61
CA LYS A 31 19.96 -3.28 -2.56
C LYS A 31 19.44 -4.72 -2.41
N ARG A 32 18.44 -4.92 -1.56
CA ARG A 32 17.86 -6.26 -1.32
C ARG A 32 17.06 -6.79 -2.50
N THR A 33 16.60 -5.91 -3.36
CA THR A 33 15.75 -6.26 -4.52
C THR A 33 16.50 -6.19 -5.85
N GLU A 34 17.83 -6.02 -5.81
CA GLU A 34 18.66 -6.00 -7.01
C GLU A 34 18.51 -7.31 -7.78
N GLY A 35 18.11 -7.21 -9.06
CA GLY A 35 17.84 -8.37 -9.92
C GLY A 35 16.47 -9.02 -9.73
N LEU A 36 15.61 -8.50 -8.84
CA LEU A 36 14.24 -8.95 -8.64
C LEU A 36 13.24 -8.04 -9.39
N GLN A 37 11.96 -8.46 -9.40
CA GLN A 37 10.86 -7.64 -9.94
C GLN A 37 10.34 -6.62 -8.89
N ALA A 38 11.27 -6.00 -8.17
CA ALA A 38 10.96 -5.00 -7.17
C ALA A 38 11.96 -3.85 -7.24
N CYS A 39 11.50 -2.63 -7.01
CA CYS A 39 12.34 -1.43 -6.98
C CYS A 39 11.92 -0.45 -5.89
N ALA A 40 12.84 0.45 -5.53
CA ALA A 40 12.56 1.58 -4.65
C ALA A 40 12.22 2.82 -5.47
N ALA A 41 11.24 3.60 -5.00
CA ALA A 41 10.94 4.94 -5.49
C ALA A 41 11.45 5.99 -4.50
N ASN A 42 11.71 7.20 -4.99
CA ASN A 42 12.21 8.33 -4.18
C ASN A 42 11.07 9.29 -3.77
N SER A 43 9.86 9.07 -4.26
CA SER A 43 8.66 9.85 -3.95
C SER A 43 7.40 9.02 -4.19
N LEU A 44 6.26 9.47 -3.62
CA LEU A 44 4.96 8.88 -3.92
C LEU A 44 4.58 9.06 -5.41
N ALA A 45 4.93 10.17 -6.01
CA ALA A 45 4.70 10.40 -7.44
C ALA A 45 5.45 9.39 -8.31
N GLU A 46 6.72 9.11 -8.00
CA GLU A 46 7.50 8.09 -8.70
C GLU A 46 6.94 6.69 -8.46
N LEU A 47 6.55 6.37 -7.21
CA LEU A 47 5.89 5.10 -6.90
C LEU A 47 4.67 4.91 -7.79
N VAL A 48 3.75 5.88 -7.83
CA VAL A 48 2.51 5.80 -8.61
C VAL A 48 2.79 5.69 -10.11
N ALA A 49 3.80 6.41 -10.62
CA ALA A 49 4.19 6.36 -12.03
C ALA A 49 4.72 4.97 -12.45
N ASN A 50 5.33 4.23 -11.54
CA ASN A 50 5.87 2.89 -11.79
C ASN A 50 4.80 1.78 -11.74
N LEU A 51 3.59 2.06 -11.26
CA LEU A 51 2.54 1.06 -11.13
C LEU A 51 1.70 0.93 -12.41
N GLN A 52 1.30 -0.29 -12.71
CA GLN A 52 0.36 -0.59 -13.81
C GLN A 52 -1.09 -0.28 -13.42
N LEU A 53 -1.89 0.16 -14.38
CA LEU A 53 -3.32 0.38 -14.22
C LEU A 53 -4.12 -0.93 -14.23
N PRO A 54 -5.15 -1.08 -13.42
CA PRO A 54 -5.49 -0.22 -12.27
C PRO A 54 -4.44 -0.39 -11.16
N ARG A 55 -4.00 0.73 -10.62
CA ARG A 55 -2.93 0.73 -9.59
C ARG A 55 -3.45 0.18 -8.27
N ARG A 56 -2.58 -0.51 -7.55
CA ARG A 56 -2.85 -0.99 -6.19
C ARG A 56 -1.74 -0.48 -5.28
N VAL A 57 -2.10 0.41 -4.36
CA VAL A 57 -1.17 1.02 -3.40
C VAL A 57 -1.47 0.48 -2.01
N TRP A 58 -0.50 -0.18 -1.39
CA TRP A 58 -0.63 -0.74 -0.04
C TRP A 58 0.12 0.13 0.96
N LEU A 59 -0.61 0.68 1.92
CA LEU A 59 -0.06 1.50 2.99
C LEU A 59 0.30 0.61 4.19
N MET A 60 1.57 0.66 4.59
CA MET A 60 2.09 0.01 5.80
C MET A 60 2.67 1.08 6.74
N VAL A 61 1.91 2.14 6.95
CA VAL A 61 2.23 3.26 7.85
C VAL A 61 1.42 3.15 9.14
N PRO A 62 1.83 3.81 10.23
CA PRO A 62 1.04 3.84 11.46
C PRO A 62 -0.38 4.35 11.23
N ALA A 63 -1.37 3.74 11.90
CA ALA A 63 -2.77 4.15 11.82
C ALA A 63 -2.96 5.62 12.26
N GLY A 64 -4.04 6.24 11.79
CA GLY A 64 -4.40 7.62 12.12
C GLY A 64 -3.86 8.64 11.14
N ALA A 65 -3.33 9.75 11.64
CA ALA A 65 -2.89 10.89 10.84
C ALA A 65 -1.86 10.55 9.72
N PRO A 66 -0.90 9.64 9.90
CA PRO A 66 -0.01 9.23 8.82
C PRO A 66 -0.74 8.66 7.60
N VAL A 67 -1.78 7.84 7.80
CA VAL A 67 -2.60 7.31 6.71
C VAL A 67 -3.33 8.44 5.99
N ASP A 68 -3.91 9.39 6.73
CA ASP A 68 -4.61 10.53 6.16
C ASP A 68 -3.66 11.42 5.32
N ALA A 69 -2.44 11.65 5.80
CA ALA A 69 -1.43 12.44 5.08
C ALA A 69 -1.06 11.80 3.74
N VAL A 70 -0.76 10.50 3.73
CA VAL A 70 -0.42 9.76 2.51
C VAL A 70 -1.61 9.71 1.56
N LEU A 71 -2.83 9.46 2.07
CA LEU A 71 -4.03 9.40 1.26
C LEU A 71 -4.32 10.75 0.58
N ASN A 72 -4.13 11.87 1.27
CA ASN A 72 -4.31 13.20 0.69
C ASN A 72 -3.36 13.46 -0.47
N GLU A 73 -2.12 13.01 -0.40
CA GLU A 73 -1.17 13.12 -1.51
C GLU A 73 -1.55 12.17 -2.66
N LEU A 74 -1.86 10.91 -2.36
CA LEU A 74 -2.27 9.92 -3.36
C LEU A 74 -3.52 10.33 -4.14
N ARG A 75 -4.48 11.04 -3.53
CA ARG A 75 -5.69 11.54 -4.22
C ARG A 75 -5.37 12.44 -5.41
N THR A 76 -4.23 13.10 -5.42
CA THR A 76 -3.80 13.96 -6.55
C THR A 76 -3.06 13.19 -7.64
N LEU A 77 -2.65 11.96 -7.36
CA LEU A 77 -1.81 11.12 -8.23
C LEU A 77 -2.57 9.94 -8.84
N LEU A 78 -3.59 9.44 -8.14
CA LEU A 78 -4.38 8.28 -8.54
C LEU A 78 -5.56 8.67 -9.43
N SER A 79 -6.09 7.69 -10.11
CA SER A 79 -7.23 7.80 -11.03
C SER A 79 -8.39 6.88 -10.61
N ALA A 80 -9.56 7.09 -11.19
CA ALA A 80 -10.70 6.19 -11.00
C ALA A 80 -10.33 4.74 -11.35
N GLY A 81 -10.72 3.81 -10.50
CA GLY A 81 -10.41 2.39 -10.60
C GLY A 81 -9.13 1.97 -9.87
N ASP A 82 -8.27 2.92 -9.45
CA ASP A 82 -7.13 2.61 -8.60
C ASP A 82 -7.59 2.26 -7.18
N VAL A 83 -6.82 1.41 -6.49
CA VAL A 83 -7.16 0.89 -5.16
C VAL A 83 -6.09 1.30 -4.14
N VAL A 84 -6.51 1.83 -3.02
CA VAL A 84 -5.66 2.06 -1.84
C VAL A 84 -6.04 1.05 -0.76
N ILE A 85 -5.05 0.33 -0.23
CA ILE A 85 -5.20 -0.65 0.84
C ILE A 85 -4.49 -0.13 2.08
N ASP A 86 -5.22 0.12 3.15
CA ASP A 86 -4.67 0.51 4.45
C ASP A 86 -4.38 -0.72 5.30
N GLY A 87 -3.11 -1.10 5.41
CA GLY A 87 -2.63 -2.22 6.23
C GLY A 87 -2.19 -1.81 7.65
N GLY A 88 -2.49 -0.61 8.10
CA GLY A 88 -2.07 -0.06 9.39
C GLY A 88 -2.86 -0.54 10.61
N ASN A 89 -3.74 -1.53 10.47
CA ASN A 89 -4.66 -1.99 11.54
C ASN A 89 -5.53 -0.85 12.08
N THR A 90 -6.10 -0.08 11.19
CA THR A 90 -6.90 1.11 11.46
C THR A 90 -8.27 0.74 12.08
N LEU A 91 -8.76 1.61 12.98
CA LEU A 91 -10.12 1.52 13.49
C LEU A 91 -11.14 1.61 12.34
N TYR A 92 -12.14 0.73 12.32
CA TYR A 92 -13.11 0.64 11.21
C TYR A 92 -13.85 1.96 10.91
N ARG A 93 -14.06 2.81 11.91
CA ARG A 93 -14.69 4.13 11.73
C ARG A 93 -13.84 5.07 10.90
N ASP A 94 -12.51 5.01 11.05
CA ASP A 94 -11.59 5.79 10.22
C ASP A 94 -11.53 5.24 8.80
N THR A 95 -11.60 3.93 8.63
CA THR A 95 -11.74 3.31 7.32
C THR A 95 -12.99 3.81 6.60
N GLN A 96 -14.15 3.81 7.28
CA GLN A 96 -15.41 4.31 6.70
C GLN A 96 -15.31 5.79 6.35
N ARG A 97 -14.78 6.63 7.23
CA ARG A 97 -14.56 8.06 6.97
C ARG A 97 -13.68 8.29 5.73
N ARG A 98 -12.67 7.48 5.53
CA ARG A 98 -11.79 7.57 4.33
C ARG A 98 -12.51 7.15 3.06
N ILE A 99 -13.30 6.08 3.11
CA ILE A 99 -14.16 5.66 2.00
C ILE A 99 -15.09 6.83 1.62
N ASP A 100 -15.81 7.39 2.58
CA ASP A 100 -16.73 8.50 2.35
C ASP A 100 -16.00 9.74 1.77
N SER A 101 -14.77 10.00 2.20
CA SER A 101 -13.96 11.11 1.70
C SER A 101 -13.50 10.95 0.25
N LEU A 102 -13.50 9.73 -0.26
CA LEU A 102 -13.14 9.39 -1.66
C LEU A 102 -14.35 9.28 -2.58
N GLU A 103 -15.56 9.45 -2.04
CA GLU A 103 -16.79 9.42 -2.84
C GLU A 103 -16.72 10.40 -4.02
N GLY A 104 -17.13 9.95 -5.19
CA GLY A 104 -17.09 10.73 -6.43
C GLY A 104 -15.72 10.79 -7.13
N THR A 105 -14.63 10.31 -6.50
CA THR A 105 -13.30 10.28 -7.15
C THR A 105 -13.09 9.03 -8.00
N GLY A 106 -13.84 7.96 -7.74
CA GLY A 106 -13.65 6.64 -8.35
C GLY A 106 -12.44 5.86 -7.78
N ILE A 107 -11.69 6.42 -6.83
CA ILE A 107 -10.62 5.71 -6.12
C ILE A 107 -11.27 4.80 -5.08
N LEU A 108 -10.88 3.54 -5.07
CA LEU A 108 -11.40 2.54 -4.14
C LEU A 108 -10.51 2.42 -2.90
N PHE A 109 -11.11 2.19 -1.73
CA PHE A 109 -10.38 2.09 -0.47
C PHE A 109 -10.75 0.83 0.30
N VAL A 110 -9.73 0.12 0.79
CA VAL A 110 -9.86 -1.10 1.59
C VAL A 110 -9.05 -0.94 2.88
N GLY A 111 -9.67 -1.10 4.03
CA GLY A 111 -8.95 -1.33 5.28
C GLY A 111 -8.64 -2.81 5.41
N ALA A 112 -7.41 -3.16 5.77
CA ALA A 112 -7.00 -4.54 5.96
C ALA A 112 -6.29 -4.70 7.31
N GLY A 113 -6.80 -5.57 8.17
CA GLY A 113 -6.04 -6.08 9.29
C GLY A 113 -4.91 -6.96 8.75
N VAL A 114 -3.67 -6.69 9.16
CA VAL A 114 -2.49 -7.48 8.80
C VAL A 114 -1.91 -8.07 10.06
N SER A 115 -1.91 -9.38 10.19
CA SER A 115 -1.42 -10.11 11.37
C SER A 115 -0.36 -11.13 11.01
N GLY A 116 0.57 -11.36 11.94
CA GLY A 116 1.68 -12.32 11.80
C GLY A 116 3.06 -11.72 12.01
N GLY A 117 3.15 -10.42 12.32
CA GLY A 117 4.41 -9.73 12.52
C GLY A 117 5.30 -9.72 11.27
N GLU A 118 6.60 -9.52 11.44
CA GLU A 118 7.56 -9.47 10.33
C GLU A 118 7.69 -10.82 9.61
N GLU A 119 7.68 -11.92 10.36
CA GLU A 119 7.73 -13.29 9.81
C GLU A 119 6.48 -13.59 8.99
N GLY A 120 5.30 -13.26 9.51
CA GLY A 120 4.04 -13.41 8.78
C GLY A 120 4.03 -12.59 7.50
N ALA A 121 4.44 -11.33 7.56
CA ALA A 121 4.52 -10.47 6.38
C ALA A 121 5.41 -11.08 5.28
N LEU A 122 6.51 -11.75 5.67
CA LEU A 122 7.44 -12.37 4.72
C LEU A 122 6.95 -13.71 4.17
N HIS A 123 6.25 -14.50 4.96
CA HIS A 123 5.92 -15.90 4.62
C HIS A 123 4.43 -16.14 4.35
N GLY A 124 3.57 -15.20 4.68
CA GLY A 124 2.12 -15.27 4.48
C GLY A 124 1.36 -14.71 5.68
N PRO A 125 0.98 -13.43 5.68
CA PRO A 125 0.22 -12.84 6.76
C PRO A 125 -1.24 -13.30 6.73
N ALA A 126 -1.88 -13.29 7.89
CA ALA A 126 -3.33 -13.33 7.93
C ALA A 126 -3.88 -11.94 7.57
N LEU A 127 -4.75 -11.89 6.55
CA LEU A 127 -5.35 -10.66 6.04
C LEU A 127 -6.84 -10.65 6.32
N MET A 128 -7.34 -9.53 6.84
CA MET A 128 -8.76 -9.31 7.15
C MET A 128 -9.23 -8.03 6.45
N PRO A 129 -9.52 -8.09 5.14
CA PRO A 129 -9.92 -6.92 4.36
C PRO A 129 -11.39 -6.57 4.57
N GLY A 130 -11.68 -5.25 4.48
CA GLY A 130 -13.03 -4.70 4.45
C GLY A 130 -13.00 -3.29 3.84
N GLY A 131 -13.99 -2.94 3.02
CA GLY A 131 -14.00 -1.64 2.36
C GLY A 131 -14.90 -1.60 1.14
N SER A 132 -14.51 -0.87 0.12
CA SER A 132 -15.25 -0.72 -1.14
C SER A 132 -15.47 -2.08 -1.81
N PRO A 133 -16.74 -2.52 -2.02
CA PRO A 133 -17.01 -3.83 -2.63
C PRO A 133 -16.39 -3.99 -4.02
N GLU A 134 -16.32 -2.91 -4.78
CA GLU A 134 -15.75 -2.86 -6.14
C GLU A 134 -14.22 -3.08 -6.16
N ALA A 135 -13.55 -2.92 -5.01
CA ALA A 135 -12.12 -3.21 -4.89
C ALA A 135 -11.82 -4.71 -4.82
N TRP A 136 -12.84 -5.51 -4.62
CA TRP A 136 -12.73 -6.96 -4.50
C TRP A 136 -13.13 -7.63 -5.82
N PRO A 137 -12.32 -8.54 -6.36
CA PRO A 137 -12.64 -9.26 -7.59
C PRO A 137 -13.79 -10.26 -7.43
#